data_e0b2947d9ade5824154fd2ef7681fa14
#
_entry.id   e0b2947d9ade5824154fd2ef7681fa14
#
_cell.length_a   1.000
_cell.length_b   1.000
_cell.length_c   1.000
_cell.angle_alpha   90.00
_cell.angle_beta   90.00
_cell.angle_gamma   90.00
#
_symmetry.space_group_name_H-M   'P 1'
#
loop_
_entity.id
_entity.type
_entity.pdbx_description
1 polymer ?
#
loop_
_entity_poly.entity_id
_entity_poly.type
_entity_poly.pdbx_seq_one_letter_code
_entity_poly.pdbx_strand_id
1 'polypeptide(L)'
;MKLSSKLHTWVLALAGVGSPMLVCGQAAPPVAADAVVMKVAGLSMTKAEYEKLVIGFERAAGAPTTGPGPQSEQSAKEVARLLAMVEEAKARKLDQDPKIEALMRVRGYTILANALLADFVAEARKDEAGTRAMWASEKSQYVDVQVRQILVKHQGAKTDKPEAKPSARTEAQARALAQTLHRKLIGGADFAALAKTSSEDDSTRAKGGEMPAFTRGAMVAEFEQAAFETPVGGISAPFKTAFGWHIMQVVERKPFAFERVRSNLEFARARQKIEQIASAAVQLETAYFKP
;
A
#
# COMPACT_ATOMS: atom_id res chain seq x y z
N MET A 1 47.53 -25.70 -16.08
CA MET A 1 47.34 -26.92 -15.29
C MET A 1 46.04 -27.56 -15.74
N LYS A 2 46.11 -28.81 -16.24
CA LYS A 2 45.00 -29.50 -16.92
C LYS A 2 43.98 -30.04 -15.93
N LEU A 3 42.70 -29.63 -16.04
CA LEU A 3 41.61 -30.31 -15.35
C LEU A 3 41.11 -31.48 -16.18
N SER A 4 41.24 -32.65 -15.59
CA SER A 4 40.85 -33.95 -16.17
C SER A 4 39.35 -34.14 -16.00
N SER A 5 38.65 -34.35 -17.13
CA SER A 5 37.24 -34.78 -17.20
C SER A 5 37.11 -36.25 -16.86
N LYS A 6 36.25 -36.61 -15.94
CA LYS A 6 35.69 -37.97 -15.83
C LYS A 6 34.17 -37.87 -15.81
N LEU A 7 33.57 -38.01 -16.99
CA LEU A 7 32.17 -38.37 -17.16
C LEU A 7 32.03 -39.87 -16.84
N HIS A 8 31.19 -40.19 -15.88
CA HIS A 8 30.69 -41.55 -15.67
C HIS A 8 29.36 -41.72 -16.35
N THR A 9 29.39 -42.51 -17.40
CA THR A 9 28.26 -42.96 -18.20
C THR A 9 27.53 -44.05 -17.41
N TRP A 10 26.21 -43.86 -17.15
CA TRP A 10 25.34 -44.91 -16.65
C TRP A 10 24.57 -45.53 -17.83
N VAL A 11 24.89 -46.78 -18.10
CA VAL A 11 24.21 -47.61 -19.09
C VAL A 11 22.94 -48.16 -18.49
N LEU A 12 21.78 -47.87 -19.12
CA LEU A 12 20.50 -48.51 -18.86
C LEU A 12 20.40 -49.81 -19.67
N ALA A 13 20.24 -50.93 -18.99
CA ALA A 13 19.87 -52.19 -19.61
C ALA A 13 18.35 -52.25 -19.84
N LEU A 14 17.95 -52.33 -21.11
CA LEU A 14 16.59 -52.58 -21.54
C LEU A 14 16.46 -54.08 -21.79
N ALA A 15 15.52 -54.74 -21.14
CA ALA A 15 14.97 -56.01 -21.59
C ALA A 15 13.48 -56.11 -21.23
N GLY A 16 12.65 -56.38 -22.21
CA GLY A 16 11.30 -56.92 -22.00
C GLY A 16 10.20 -56.22 -22.80
N VAL A 17 9.89 -56.83 -23.97
CA VAL A 17 8.78 -56.47 -24.88
C VAL A 17 7.46 -56.84 -24.23
N GLY A 18 6.56 -55.86 -24.07
CA GLY A 18 5.16 -56.05 -23.74
C GLY A 18 4.35 -54.88 -24.27
N SER A 19 3.36 -55.17 -25.09
CA SER A 19 2.49 -54.21 -25.77
C SER A 19 1.80 -53.22 -24.82
N PRO A 20 1.60 -51.95 -25.22
CA PRO A 20 1.04 -50.95 -24.32
C PRO A 20 -0.49 -51.08 -24.28
N MET A 21 -1.04 -51.54 -23.16
CA MET A 21 -2.37 -51.11 -22.73
C MET A 21 -2.31 -49.66 -22.31
N LEU A 22 -3.14 -48.81 -22.92
CA LEU A 22 -3.41 -47.45 -22.45
C LEU A 22 -3.95 -47.52 -21.02
N VAL A 23 -3.08 -47.35 -20.04
CA VAL A 23 -3.48 -47.10 -18.67
C VAL A 23 -3.69 -45.58 -18.55
N CYS A 24 -4.95 -45.22 -18.38
CA CYS A 24 -5.41 -43.87 -18.00
C CYS A 24 -4.52 -43.33 -16.85
N GLY A 25 -3.95 -42.13 -17.00
CA GLY A 25 -2.92 -41.56 -16.14
C GLY A 25 -3.29 -41.62 -14.66
N GLN A 26 -2.69 -42.50 -13.93
CA GLN A 26 -2.60 -42.41 -12.48
C GLN A 26 -1.59 -41.30 -12.17
N ALA A 27 -2.08 -40.25 -11.52
CA ALA A 27 -1.20 -39.24 -10.97
C ALA A 27 -0.17 -39.92 -10.05
N ALA A 28 1.10 -39.61 -10.21
CA ALA A 28 2.15 -40.15 -9.34
C ALA A 28 1.76 -39.93 -7.87
N PRO A 29 2.02 -40.90 -6.97
CA PRO A 29 1.67 -40.75 -5.56
C PRO A 29 2.33 -39.50 -5.01
N PRO A 30 1.64 -38.77 -4.11
CA PRO A 30 2.19 -37.54 -3.55
C PRO A 30 3.50 -37.82 -2.81
N VAL A 31 4.54 -37.04 -3.12
CA VAL A 31 5.83 -37.15 -2.45
C VAL A 31 5.67 -36.77 -0.97
N ALA A 32 6.15 -37.60 -0.05
CA ALA A 32 6.05 -37.38 1.39
C ALA A 32 6.79 -36.09 1.80
N ALA A 33 6.33 -35.44 2.87
CA ALA A 33 6.87 -34.15 3.32
C ALA A 33 8.34 -34.23 3.79
N ASP A 34 8.75 -35.38 4.30
CA ASP A 34 10.10 -35.71 4.77
C ASP A 34 11.02 -36.27 3.67
N ALA A 35 10.47 -36.54 2.47
CA ALA A 35 11.28 -37.03 1.36
C ALA A 35 12.28 -35.97 0.90
N VAL A 36 13.55 -36.37 0.69
CA VAL A 36 14.58 -35.48 0.13
C VAL A 36 14.29 -35.22 -1.33
N VAL A 37 14.00 -33.95 -1.66
CA VAL A 37 13.67 -33.51 -3.02
C VAL A 37 14.80 -32.73 -3.70
N MET A 38 15.81 -32.29 -2.93
CA MET A 38 16.96 -31.56 -3.46
C MET A 38 18.24 -31.89 -2.71
N LYS A 39 19.35 -31.96 -3.46
CA LYS A 39 20.70 -32.04 -2.88
C LYS A 39 21.60 -31.02 -3.59
N VAL A 40 22.20 -30.12 -2.82
CA VAL A 40 23.06 -29.04 -3.36
C VAL A 40 24.24 -28.82 -2.41
N ALA A 41 25.45 -28.84 -2.93
CA ALA A 41 26.70 -28.52 -2.18
C ALA A 41 26.81 -29.28 -0.83
N GLY A 42 26.40 -30.54 -0.78
CA GLY A 42 26.42 -31.36 0.42
C GLY A 42 25.17 -31.22 1.33
N LEU A 43 24.32 -30.25 1.08
CA LEU A 43 23.04 -30.09 1.77
C LEU A 43 21.99 -31.03 1.16
N SER A 44 21.18 -31.66 2.01
CA SER A 44 19.98 -32.39 1.62
C SER A 44 18.77 -31.64 2.14
N MET A 45 17.79 -31.40 1.28
CA MET A 45 16.58 -30.66 1.63
C MET A 45 15.36 -31.54 1.40
N THR A 46 14.51 -31.61 2.42
CA THR A 46 13.22 -32.28 2.33
C THR A 46 12.21 -31.45 1.54
N LYS A 47 11.13 -32.11 1.07
CA LYS A 47 10.03 -31.42 0.42
C LYS A 47 9.49 -30.27 1.27
N ALA A 48 9.26 -30.51 2.55
CA ALA A 48 8.70 -29.50 3.47
C ALA A 48 9.63 -28.28 3.64
N GLU A 49 10.94 -28.50 3.72
CA GLU A 49 11.94 -27.42 3.81
C GLU A 49 12.02 -26.62 2.50
N TYR A 50 12.04 -27.32 1.36
CA TYR A 50 12.05 -26.72 0.04
C TYR A 50 10.84 -25.83 -0.20
N GLU A 51 9.62 -26.34 0.06
CA GLU A 51 8.39 -25.57 -0.12
C GLU A 51 8.35 -24.30 0.77
N LYS A 52 8.79 -24.41 2.02
CA LYS A 52 8.93 -23.24 2.91
C LYS A 52 9.91 -22.20 2.35
N LEU A 53 11.03 -22.65 1.80
CA LEU A 53 12.05 -21.77 1.26
C LEU A 53 11.54 -21.05 0.00
N VAL A 54 10.87 -21.76 -0.93
CA VAL A 54 10.30 -21.17 -2.15
C VAL A 54 9.23 -20.12 -1.80
N ILE A 55 8.31 -20.43 -0.89
CA ILE A 55 7.30 -19.47 -0.44
C ILE A 55 7.96 -18.22 0.18
N GLY A 56 9.04 -18.41 0.94
CA GLY A 56 9.82 -17.31 1.49
C GLY A 56 10.46 -16.44 0.41
N PHE A 57 10.96 -17.06 -0.64
CA PHE A 57 11.58 -16.40 -1.80
C PHE A 57 10.60 -15.55 -2.60
N GLU A 58 9.45 -16.13 -2.96
CA GLU A 58 8.38 -15.44 -3.70
C GLU A 58 7.87 -14.22 -2.94
N ARG A 59 7.69 -14.34 -1.62
CA ARG A 59 7.29 -13.22 -0.76
C ARG A 59 8.37 -12.12 -0.67
N ALA A 60 9.63 -12.50 -0.59
CA ALA A 60 10.74 -11.54 -0.52
C ALA A 60 10.95 -10.80 -1.84
N ALA A 61 10.66 -11.44 -2.97
CA ALA A 61 10.76 -10.87 -4.30
C ALA A 61 9.55 -9.97 -4.67
N GLY A 62 8.49 -9.93 -3.83
CA GLY A 62 7.26 -9.22 -4.16
C GLY A 62 6.54 -9.79 -5.39
N ALA A 63 6.86 -11.03 -5.77
CA ALA A 63 6.27 -11.68 -6.91
C ALA A 63 4.77 -11.94 -6.65
N PRO A 64 3.90 -11.68 -7.64
CA PRO A 64 2.52 -12.12 -7.55
C PRO A 64 2.50 -13.66 -7.44
N THR A 65 1.59 -14.19 -6.65
CA THR A 65 1.39 -15.63 -6.41
C THR A 65 1.05 -16.48 -7.66
N THR A 66 1.21 -15.89 -8.84
CA THR A 66 0.94 -16.50 -10.16
C THR A 66 2.21 -17.01 -10.86
N GLY A 67 3.35 -17.00 -10.20
CA GLY A 67 4.61 -17.59 -10.71
C GLY A 67 4.56 -19.13 -10.80
N PRO A 68 5.57 -19.75 -11.44
CA PRO A 68 5.67 -21.20 -11.47
C PRO A 68 5.72 -21.72 -10.02
N GLY A 69 4.73 -22.55 -9.63
CA GLY A 69 4.59 -23.03 -8.26
C GLY A 69 5.84 -23.77 -7.75
N PRO A 70 5.91 -24.06 -6.45
CA PRO A 70 7.08 -24.69 -5.83
C PRO A 70 7.49 -26.02 -6.43
N GLN A 71 6.63 -26.65 -7.21
CA GLN A 71 6.91 -27.92 -7.90
C GLN A 71 7.53 -27.73 -9.31
N SER A 72 7.78 -26.50 -9.75
CA SER A 72 8.40 -26.26 -11.05
C SER A 72 9.90 -26.54 -11.00
N GLU A 73 10.43 -27.15 -12.07
CA GLU A 73 11.87 -27.37 -12.24
C GLU A 73 12.65 -26.06 -12.24
N GLN A 74 12.05 -24.97 -12.73
CA GLN A 74 12.67 -23.66 -12.75
C GLN A 74 12.86 -23.13 -11.33
N SER A 75 11.83 -23.17 -10.47
CA SER A 75 11.98 -22.75 -9.06
C SER A 75 13.02 -23.59 -8.32
N ALA A 76 13.06 -24.91 -8.62
CA ALA A 76 14.07 -25.77 -8.04
C ALA A 76 15.51 -25.39 -8.46
N LYS A 77 15.72 -25.03 -9.71
CA LYS A 77 17.04 -24.57 -10.22
C LYS A 77 17.47 -23.24 -9.60
N GLU A 78 16.54 -22.31 -9.41
CA GLU A 78 16.81 -21.02 -8.78
C GLU A 78 17.20 -21.18 -7.31
N VAL A 79 16.46 -21.99 -6.56
CA VAL A 79 16.79 -22.33 -5.17
C VAL A 79 18.15 -23.05 -5.09
N ALA A 80 18.40 -24.03 -5.93
CA ALA A 80 19.67 -24.74 -5.95
C ALA A 80 20.85 -23.81 -6.24
N ARG A 81 20.69 -22.88 -7.18
CA ARG A 81 21.71 -21.87 -7.49
C ARG A 81 22.01 -20.97 -6.30
N LEU A 82 20.97 -20.49 -5.61
CA LEU A 82 21.16 -19.66 -4.44
C LEU A 82 21.90 -20.42 -3.34
N LEU A 83 21.48 -21.65 -3.03
CA LEU A 83 22.12 -22.45 -1.99
C LEU A 83 23.59 -22.73 -2.31
N ALA A 84 23.92 -23.03 -3.58
CA ALA A 84 25.29 -23.19 -4.00
C ALA A 84 26.12 -21.90 -3.80
N MET A 85 25.53 -20.73 -4.10
CA MET A 85 26.21 -19.44 -3.86
C MET A 85 26.40 -19.17 -2.36
N VAL A 86 25.41 -19.52 -1.52
CA VAL A 86 25.51 -19.35 -0.06
C VAL A 86 26.61 -20.23 0.51
N GLU A 87 26.72 -21.50 0.09
CA GLU A 87 27.76 -22.38 0.58
C GLU A 87 29.16 -21.93 0.12
N GLU A 88 29.32 -21.42 -1.10
CA GLU A 88 30.57 -20.81 -1.56
C GLU A 88 30.90 -19.55 -0.75
N ALA A 89 29.92 -18.71 -0.44
CA ALA A 89 30.11 -17.52 0.40
C ALA A 89 30.59 -17.89 1.81
N LYS A 90 30.01 -18.92 2.41
CA LYS A 90 30.47 -19.45 3.71
C LYS A 90 31.90 -20.03 3.63
N ALA A 91 32.23 -20.76 2.57
CA ALA A 91 33.58 -21.28 2.36
C ALA A 91 34.63 -20.15 2.27
N ARG A 92 34.19 -18.99 1.78
CA ARG A 92 35.03 -17.75 1.75
C ARG A 92 34.90 -16.92 3.04
N LYS A 93 34.17 -17.37 4.03
CA LYS A 93 33.93 -16.68 5.31
C LYS A 93 33.28 -15.29 5.16
N LEU A 94 32.49 -15.07 4.10
CA LEU A 94 31.79 -13.80 3.89
C LEU A 94 30.69 -13.58 4.94
N ASP A 95 30.15 -14.64 5.49
CA ASP A 95 29.18 -14.61 6.60
C ASP A 95 29.78 -14.12 7.92
N GLN A 96 31.13 -14.12 8.01
CA GLN A 96 31.90 -13.61 9.16
C GLN A 96 32.42 -12.18 8.95
N ASP A 97 32.17 -11.56 7.78
CA ASP A 97 32.47 -10.15 7.57
C ASP A 97 31.54 -9.28 8.43
N PRO A 98 32.07 -8.37 9.29
CA PRO A 98 31.25 -7.56 10.21
C PRO A 98 30.16 -6.74 9.52
N LYS A 99 30.38 -6.29 8.27
CA LYS A 99 29.39 -5.55 7.48
C LYS A 99 28.25 -6.47 7.02
N ILE A 100 28.59 -7.66 6.56
CA ILE A 100 27.61 -8.66 6.11
C ILE A 100 26.80 -9.16 7.32
N GLU A 101 27.49 -9.47 8.43
CA GLU A 101 26.83 -9.86 9.68
C GLU A 101 25.81 -8.79 10.15
N ALA A 102 26.22 -7.51 10.15
CA ALA A 102 25.32 -6.41 10.51
C ALA A 102 24.09 -6.33 9.59
N LEU A 103 24.29 -6.48 8.27
CA LEU A 103 23.18 -6.48 7.29
C LEU A 103 22.22 -7.66 7.50
N MET A 104 22.77 -8.87 7.74
CA MET A 104 21.98 -10.06 8.04
C MET A 104 21.15 -9.87 9.31
N ARG A 105 21.74 -9.28 10.35
CA ARG A 105 21.07 -8.97 11.62
C ARG A 105 19.92 -7.99 11.42
N VAL A 106 20.13 -6.89 10.70
CA VAL A 106 19.08 -5.91 10.38
C VAL A 106 17.94 -6.56 9.59
N ARG A 107 18.27 -7.39 8.61
CA ARG A 107 17.26 -8.15 7.85
C ARG A 107 16.47 -9.10 8.74
N GLY A 108 17.14 -9.82 9.65
CA GLY A 108 16.48 -10.68 10.62
C GLY A 108 15.51 -9.92 11.52
N TYR A 109 15.93 -8.77 12.04
CA TYR A 109 15.06 -7.90 12.86
C TYR A 109 13.84 -7.42 12.07
N THR A 110 14.01 -7.01 10.81
CA THR A 110 12.90 -6.57 9.95
C THR A 110 11.89 -7.71 9.72
N ILE A 111 12.37 -8.93 9.49
CA ILE A 111 11.51 -10.11 9.31
C ILE A 111 10.68 -10.36 10.58
N LEU A 112 11.32 -10.35 11.75
CA LEU A 112 10.63 -10.57 13.03
C LEU A 112 9.63 -9.45 13.34
N ALA A 113 10.01 -8.19 13.10
CA ALA A 113 9.10 -7.06 13.30
C ALA A 113 7.86 -7.14 12.41
N ASN A 114 8.04 -7.51 11.13
CA ASN A 114 6.92 -7.71 10.20
C ASN A 114 6.05 -8.92 10.60
N ALA A 115 6.65 -9.98 11.12
CA ALA A 115 5.90 -11.14 11.62
C ALA A 115 5.05 -10.76 12.85
N LEU A 116 5.59 -9.96 13.77
CA LEU A 116 4.85 -9.45 14.93
C LEU A 116 3.69 -8.55 14.51
N LEU A 117 3.92 -7.65 13.53
CA LEU A 117 2.84 -6.81 12.98
C LEU A 117 1.73 -7.68 12.39
N ALA A 118 2.09 -8.71 11.61
CA ALA A 118 1.11 -9.63 11.02
C ALA A 118 0.31 -10.40 12.08
N ASP A 119 0.96 -10.80 13.17
CA ASP A 119 0.31 -11.48 14.29
C ASP A 119 -0.68 -10.55 15.00
N PHE A 120 -0.31 -9.30 15.29
CA PHE A 120 -1.21 -8.31 15.87
C PHE A 120 -2.40 -7.96 14.93
N VAL A 121 -2.18 -7.94 13.62
CA VAL A 121 -3.29 -7.81 12.67
C VAL A 121 -4.23 -9.01 12.74
N ALA A 122 -3.69 -10.23 12.86
CA ALA A 122 -4.50 -11.43 13.00
C ALA A 122 -5.28 -11.45 14.32
N GLU A 123 -4.71 -10.97 15.42
CA GLU A 123 -5.44 -10.76 16.68
C GLU A 123 -6.56 -9.73 16.54
N ALA A 124 -6.29 -8.58 15.90
CA ALA A 124 -7.29 -7.54 15.67
C ALA A 124 -8.46 -8.05 14.81
N ARG A 125 -8.21 -8.93 13.84
CA ARG A 125 -9.24 -9.60 13.03
C ARG A 125 -10.15 -10.51 13.87
N LYS A 126 -9.60 -11.21 14.86
CA LYS A 126 -10.37 -12.06 15.77
C LYS A 126 -11.19 -11.23 16.76
N ASP A 127 -10.73 -10.04 17.12
CA ASP A 127 -11.42 -9.12 18.01
C ASP A 127 -12.21 -8.06 17.21
N GLU A 128 -13.28 -8.50 16.55
CA GLU A 128 -14.16 -7.60 15.80
C GLU A 128 -14.82 -6.56 16.71
N ALA A 129 -15.17 -6.92 17.94
CA ALA A 129 -15.80 -6.01 18.88
C ALA A 129 -14.90 -4.80 19.21
N GLY A 130 -13.61 -5.04 19.47
CA GLY A 130 -12.64 -3.96 19.69
C GLY A 130 -12.41 -3.11 18.44
N THR A 131 -12.43 -3.72 17.24
CA THR A 131 -12.29 -2.98 15.99
C THR A 131 -13.51 -2.12 15.69
N ARG A 132 -14.73 -2.60 16.01
CA ARG A 132 -15.98 -1.80 15.93
C ARG A 132 -16.01 -0.66 16.95
N ALA A 133 -15.49 -0.89 18.16
CA ALA A 133 -15.38 0.17 19.17
C ALA A 133 -14.44 1.29 18.69
N MET A 134 -13.29 0.96 18.10
CA MET A 134 -12.38 1.93 17.50
C MET A 134 -13.08 2.70 16.36
N TRP A 135 -13.78 2.01 15.46
CA TRP A 135 -14.55 2.68 14.42
C TRP A 135 -15.59 3.64 15.00
N ALA A 136 -16.32 3.23 16.03
CA ALA A 136 -17.36 4.07 16.64
C ALA A 136 -16.78 5.36 17.25
N SER A 137 -15.58 5.29 17.86
CA SER A 137 -14.89 6.47 18.42
C SER A 137 -14.27 7.37 17.36
N GLU A 138 -13.84 6.81 16.23
CA GLU A 138 -13.11 7.52 15.18
C GLU A 138 -13.93 7.76 13.90
N LYS A 139 -15.21 7.36 13.87
CA LYS A 139 -16.05 7.43 12.66
C LYS A 139 -16.12 8.82 12.01
N SER A 140 -15.92 9.89 12.79
CA SER A 140 -15.86 11.26 12.26
C SER A 140 -14.64 11.53 11.37
N GLN A 141 -13.62 10.69 11.46
CA GLN A 141 -12.44 10.74 10.59
C GLN A 141 -12.64 9.96 9.29
N TYR A 142 -13.54 8.98 9.31
CA TYR A 142 -13.86 8.08 8.20
C TYR A 142 -15.18 8.50 7.54
N VAL A 143 -15.17 9.66 6.89
CA VAL A 143 -16.33 10.22 6.22
C VAL A 143 -16.02 10.60 4.78
N ASP A 144 -16.98 10.38 3.88
CA ASP A 144 -17.06 11.06 2.61
C ASP A 144 -17.72 12.42 2.83
N VAL A 145 -17.15 13.47 2.25
CA VAL A 145 -17.77 14.79 2.21
C VAL A 145 -18.16 15.12 0.78
N GLN A 146 -19.40 15.54 0.57
CA GLN A 146 -19.87 16.06 -0.69
C GLN A 146 -20.03 17.55 -0.58
N VAL A 147 -19.49 18.27 -1.55
CA VAL A 147 -19.51 19.73 -1.58
C VAL A 147 -19.95 20.26 -2.93
N ARG A 148 -20.38 21.52 -2.96
CA ARG A 148 -20.42 22.37 -4.13
C ARG A 148 -19.38 23.46 -3.99
N GLN A 149 -18.73 23.86 -5.08
CA GLN A 149 -17.76 24.94 -5.07
C GLN A 149 -18.03 26.01 -6.12
N ILE A 150 -17.56 27.21 -5.84
CA ILE A 150 -17.37 28.29 -6.80
C ILE A 150 -15.90 28.64 -6.79
N LEU A 151 -15.24 28.56 -7.93
CA LEU A 151 -13.85 28.94 -8.12
C LEU A 151 -13.78 30.30 -8.81
N VAL A 152 -12.96 31.20 -8.27
CA VAL A 152 -12.61 32.50 -8.87
C VAL A 152 -11.11 32.53 -9.10
N LYS A 153 -10.67 32.44 -10.35
CA LYS A 153 -9.27 32.44 -10.75
C LYS A 153 -8.65 33.83 -10.73
N HIS A 154 -7.33 33.89 -10.58
CA HIS A 154 -6.53 35.12 -10.69
C HIS A 154 -5.28 34.88 -11.54
N GLN A 155 -4.53 35.92 -11.86
CA GLN A 155 -3.24 35.81 -12.52
C GLN A 155 -2.31 34.91 -11.70
N GLY A 156 -1.64 33.94 -12.35
CA GLY A 156 -0.76 33.00 -11.69
C GLY A 156 -1.45 31.84 -10.96
N ALA A 157 -2.80 31.75 -10.98
CA ALA A 157 -3.48 30.58 -10.50
C ALA A 157 -3.14 29.36 -11.36
N LYS A 158 -2.94 28.19 -10.74
CA LYS A 158 -2.73 26.93 -11.45
C LYS A 158 -3.98 26.58 -12.26
N THR A 159 -3.76 25.94 -13.39
CA THR A 159 -4.84 25.46 -14.26
C THR A 159 -4.56 23.98 -14.59
N ASP A 160 -5.61 23.18 -14.63
CA ASP A 160 -5.52 21.78 -15.04
C ASP A 160 -5.41 21.64 -16.57
N LYS A 161 -5.62 22.73 -17.29
CA LYS A 161 -5.53 22.79 -18.76
C LYS A 161 -4.37 23.69 -19.16
N PRO A 162 -3.27 23.13 -19.72
CA PRO A 162 -2.11 23.93 -20.15
C PRO A 162 -2.44 25.04 -21.14
N GLU A 163 -3.53 24.89 -21.92
CA GLU A 163 -3.97 25.81 -22.97
C GLU A 163 -4.98 26.86 -22.46
N ALA A 164 -5.35 26.81 -21.17
CA ALA A 164 -6.31 27.77 -20.62
C ALA A 164 -5.69 29.17 -20.60
N LYS A 165 -6.41 30.15 -21.11
CA LYS A 165 -5.98 31.56 -21.00
C LYS A 165 -5.90 31.98 -19.55
N PRO A 166 -4.78 32.57 -19.10
CA PRO A 166 -4.66 33.10 -17.75
C PRO A 166 -5.80 34.08 -17.45
N SER A 167 -6.27 34.09 -16.21
CA SER A 167 -7.21 35.12 -15.78
C SER A 167 -6.53 36.49 -15.84
N ALA A 168 -7.22 37.50 -16.41
CA ALA A 168 -6.74 38.87 -16.41
C ALA A 168 -6.86 39.55 -15.00
N ARG A 169 -7.57 38.92 -14.08
CA ARG A 169 -7.89 39.45 -12.75
C ARG A 169 -6.71 39.34 -11.81
N THR A 170 -6.39 40.41 -11.09
CA THR A 170 -5.42 40.34 -9.99
C THR A 170 -5.96 39.49 -8.83
N GLU A 171 -5.08 39.02 -7.96
CA GLU A 171 -5.50 38.28 -6.77
C GLU A 171 -6.45 39.09 -5.87
N ALA A 172 -6.20 40.36 -5.69
CA ALA A 172 -7.05 41.26 -4.90
C ALA A 172 -8.47 41.37 -5.50
N GLN A 173 -8.56 41.48 -6.83
CA GLN A 173 -9.84 41.50 -7.54
C GLN A 173 -10.58 40.15 -7.44
N ALA A 174 -9.86 39.03 -7.50
CA ALA A 174 -10.45 37.71 -7.34
C ALA A 174 -10.99 37.51 -5.90
N ARG A 175 -10.25 37.93 -4.91
CA ARG A 175 -10.67 37.91 -3.51
C ARG A 175 -11.93 38.77 -3.30
N ALA A 176 -11.95 39.98 -3.82
CA ALA A 176 -13.10 40.89 -3.69
C ALA A 176 -14.36 40.31 -4.37
N LEU A 177 -14.18 39.66 -5.53
CA LEU A 177 -15.28 38.97 -6.21
C LEU A 177 -15.79 37.77 -5.39
N ALA A 178 -14.88 36.93 -4.89
CA ALA A 178 -15.24 35.81 -4.01
C ALA A 178 -16.01 36.28 -2.77
N GLN A 179 -15.57 37.35 -2.11
CA GLN A 179 -16.29 37.95 -0.98
C GLN A 179 -17.68 38.45 -1.38
N THR A 180 -17.83 39.02 -2.58
CA THR A 180 -19.12 39.51 -3.07
C THR A 180 -20.07 38.32 -3.34
N LEU A 181 -19.57 37.26 -3.96
CA LEU A 181 -20.34 36.03 -4.19
C LEU A 181 -20.76 35.38 -2.86
N HIS A 182 -19.83 35.31 -1.90
CA HIS A 182 -20.10 34.80 -0.56
C HIS A 182 -21.22 35.59 0.13
N ARG A 183 -21.20 36.96 0.10
CA ARG A 183 -22.30 37.77 0.67
C ARG A 183 -23.63 37.48 0.03
N LYS A 184 -23.71 37.22 -1.27
CA LYS A 184 -24.94 36.82 -1.95
C LYS A 184 -25.43 35.49 -1.44
N LEU A 185 -24.53 34.52 -1.26
CA LEU A 185 -24.88 33.17 -0.79
C LEU A 185 -25.40 33.18 0.66
N ILE A 186 -24.73 33.89 1.58
CA ILE A 186 -25.23 34.00 2.96
C ILE A 186 -26.50 34.83 3.04
N GLY A 187 -26.79 35.68 2.05
CA GLY A 187 -28.05 36.39 1.86
C GLY A 187 -29.16 35.55 1.24
N GLY A 188 -28.95 34.26 1.02
CA GLY A 188 -29.96 33.31 0.57
C GLY A 188 -29.99 33.04 -0.95
N ALA A 189 -28.99 33.51 -1.72
CA ALA A 189 -28.89 33.15 -3.14
C ALA A 189 -28.69 31.65 -3.32
N ASP A 190 -29.30 31.08 -4.35
CA ASP A 190 -29.10 29.67 -4.69
C ASP A 190 -27.65 29.39 -5.12
N PHE A 191 -27.00 28.46 -4.46
CA PHE A 191 -25.60 28.15 -4.69
C PHE A 191 -25.37 27.60 -6.10
N ALA A 192 -26.23 26.67 -6.55
CA ALA A 192 -26.06 26.04 -7.84
C ALA A 192 -26.26 27.02 -9.01
N ALA A 193 -27.23 27.92 -8.91
CA ALA A 193 -27.47 28.97 -9.89
C ALA A 193 -26.27 29.93 -9.95
N LEU A 194 -25.74 30.34 -8.79
CA LEU A 194 -24.60 31.23 -8.72
C LEU A 194 -23.32 30.55 -9.23
N ALA A 195 -23.10 29.27 -8.95
CA ALA A 195 -21.99 28.49 -9.47
C ALA A 195 -22.04 28.39 -11.00
N LYS A 196 -23.20 28.11 -11.59
CA LYS A 196 -23.37 28.05 -13.05
C LYS A 196 -22.99 29.34 -13.77
N THR A 197 -23.26 30.49 -13.13
CA THR A 197 -23.03 31.80 -13.74
C THR A 197 -21.68 32.41 -13.41
N SER A 198 -21.08 32.07 -12.27
CA SER A 198 -19.93 32.79 -11.72
C SER A 198 -18.72 31.92 -11.43
N SER A 199 -18.85 30.58 -11.43
CA SER A 199 -17.70 29.69 -11.21
C SER A 199 -16.82 29.61 -12.47
N GLU A 200 -15.51 29.67 -12.26
CA GLU A 200 -14.48 29.45 -13.30
C GLU A 200 -13.90 28.04 -13.24
N ASP A 201 -14.54 27.12 -12.51
CA ASP A 201 -14.26 25.70 -12.56
C ASP A 201 -15.09 25.01 -13.65
N ASP A 202 -14.48 24.76 -14.79
CA ASP A 202 -15.13 24.13 -15.93
C ASP A 202 -15.66 22.72 -15.65
N SER A 203 -15.07 22.02 -14.68
CA SER A 203 -15.42 20.64 -14.36
C SER A 203 -16.73 20.51 -13.60
N THR A 204 -17.04 21.51 -12.75
CA THR A 204 -18.20 21.49 -11.86
C THR A 204 -19.23 22.57 -12.16
N ARG A 205 -18.86 23.66 -12.84
CA ARG A 205 -19.73 24.80 -13.13
C ARG A 205 -21.09 24.39 -13.71
N ALA A 206 -21.09 23.58 -14.76
CA ALA A 206 -22.32 23.14 -15.43
C ALA A 206 -23.25 22.34 -14.51
N LYS A 207 -22.68 21.67 -13.49
CA LYS A 207 -23.39 20.90 -12.47
C LYS A 207 -23.74 21.74 -11.23
N GLY A 208 -23.65 23.07 -11.31
CA GLY A 208 -23.93 23.94 -10.15
C GLY A 208 -22.84 23.87 -9.07
N GLY A 209 -21.61 23.59 -9.47
CA GLY A 209 -20.46 23.48 -8.57
C GLY A 209 -20.33 22.13 -7.86
N GLU A 210 -21.18 21.15 -8.15
CA GLU A 210 -21.20 19.86 -7.45
C GLU A 210 -19.96 19.03 -7.79
N MET A 211 -19.28 18.56 -6.74
CA MET A 211 -18.11 17.71 -6.81
C MET A 211 -18.47 16.28 -6.42
N PRO A 212 -17.75 15.27 -6.95
CA PRO A 212 -17.79 13.94 -6.37
C PRO A 212 -17.44 13.97 -4.89
N ALA A 213 -18.06 13.10 -4.10
CA ALA A 213 -17.70 12.96 -2.70
C ALA A 213 -16.23 12.51 -2.55
N PHE A 214 -15.53 13.03 -1.57
CA PHE A 214 -14.11 12.74 -1.31
C PHE A 214 -13.83 12.55 0.17
N THR A 215 -12.70 11.88 0.45
CA THR A 215 -12.21 11.60 1.79
C THR A 215 -11.11 12.57 2.19
N ARG A 216 -10.70 12.54 3.46
CA ARG A 216 -9.47 13.20 3.91
C ARG A 216 -8.25 12.68 3.13
N GLY A 217 -7.32 13.57 2.83
CA GLY A 217 -6.09 13.29 2.07
C GLY A 217 -6.28 13.26 0.55
N ALA A 218 -7.51 13.47 0.04
CA ALA A 218 -7.79 13.46 -1.39
C ALA A 218 -7.64 14.84 -2.07
N MET A 219 -7.67 15.92 -1.28
CA MET A 219 -7.64 17.30 -1.77
C MET A 219 -6.46 18.06 -1.20
N VAL A 220 -6.15 19.25 -1.75
CA VAL A 220 -5.16 20.16 -1.18
C VAL A 220 -5.60 20.61 0.21
N ALA A 221 -4.64 20.85 1.09
CA ALA A 221 -4.87 21.05 2.53
C ALA A 221 -5.92 22.13 2.84
N GLU A 222 -5.85 23.28 2.16
CA GLU A 222 -6.75 24.41 2.41
C GLU A 222 -8.19 24.08 1.97
N PHE A 223 -8.35 23.30 0.90
CA PHE A 223 -9.64 22.85 0.42
C PHE A 223 -10.25 21.81 1.37
N GLU A 224 -9.45 20.86 1.80
CA GLU A 224 -9.84 19.86 2.77
C GLU A 224 -10.24 20.50 4.11
N GLN A 225 -9.43 21.41 4.62
CA GLN A 225 -9.74 22.14 5.85
C GLN A 225 -11.12 22.80 5.75
N ALA A 226 -11.38 23.57 4.70
CA ALA A 226 -12.67 24.22 4.49
C ALA A 226 -13.82 23.22 4.44
N ALA A 227 -13.64 22.07 3.74
CA ALA A 227 -14.67 21.04 3.60
C ALA A 227 -15.01 20.36 4.93
N PHE A 228 -14.04 20.17 5.81
CA PHE A 228 -14.24 19.48 7.07
C PHE A 228 -14.56 20.41 8.26
N GLU A 229 -14.24 21.68 8.21
CA GLU A 229 -14.59 22.67 9.24
C GLU A 229 -15.97 23.28 9.01
N THR A 230 -16.40 23.46 7.75
CA THR A 230 -17.72 24.04 7.45
C THR A 230 -18.83 23.06 7.83
N PRO A 231 -19.84 23.43 8.61
CA PRO A 231 -20.97 22.55 8.94
C PRO A 231 -21.73 22.05 7.68
N VAL A 232 -22.40 20.90 7.78
CA VAL A 232 -23.29 20.42 6.72
C VAL A 232 -24.42 21.44 6.50
N GLY A 233 -24.70 21.76 5.23
CA GLY A 233 -25.59 22.83 4.81
C GLY A 233 -24.95 24.21 4.82
N GLY A 234 -23.83 24.39 5.50
CA GLY A 234 -23.12 25.67 5.64
C GLY A 234 -22.31 26.06 4.41
N ILE A 235 -21.99 27.35 4.36
CA ILE A 235 -21.16 27.97 3.32
C ILE A 235 -19.85 28.43 3.96
N SER A 236 -18.73 28.05 3.38
CA SER A 236 -17.40 28.46 3.88
C SER A 236 -17.16 29.95 3.67
N ALA A 237 -16.36 30.59 4.50
CA ALA A 237 -15.73 31.84 4.11
C ALA A 237 -14.88 31.61 2.82
N PRO A 238 -14.66 32.65 2.00
CA PRO A 238 -13.76 32.54 0.88
C PRO A 238 -12.34 32.17 1.32
N PHE A 239 -11.78 31.13 0.74
CA PHE A 239 -10.41 30.66 1.03
C PHE A 239 -9.60 30.51 -0.25
N LYS A 240 -8.28 30.53 -0.14
CA LYS A 240 -7.35 30.50 -1.26
C LYS A 240 -6.67 29.14 -1.35
N THR A 241 -6.51 28.65 -2.59
CA THR A 241 -5.62 27.54 -2.95
C THR A 241 -4.70 27.96 -4.09
N ALA A 242 -3.84 27.07 -4.56
CA ALA A 242 -3.05 27.31 -5.75
C ALA A 242 -3.88 27.53 -7.03
N PHE A 243 -5.17 27.11 -7.05
CA PHE A 243 -6.08 27.23 -8.19
C PHE A 243 -6.87 28.55 -8.22
N GLY A 244 -6.92 29.27 -7.12
CA GLY A 244 -7.66 30.52 -7.00
C GLY A 244 -8.37 30.67 -5.65
N TRP A 245 -9.40 31.54 -5.63
CA TRP A 245 -10.28 31.74 -4.48
C TRP A 245 -11.51 30.85 -4.62
N HIS A 246 -11.83 30.16 -3.53
CA HIS A 246 -12.97 29.22 -3.48
C HIS A 246 -14.01 29.70 -2.48
N ILE A 247 -15.25 29.36 -2.75
CA ILE A 247 -16.37 29.36 -1.81
C ILE A 247 -16.98 27.97 -1.90
N MET A 248 -17.30 27.38 -0.77
CA MET A 248 -17.80 26.02 -0.70
C MET A 248 -19.12 25.95 0.06
N GLN A 249 -20.02 25.10 -0.38
CA GLN A 249 -21.15 24.62 0.41
C GLN A 249 -20.96 23.13 0.70
N VAL A 250 -21.00 22.76 1.96
CA VAL A 250 -20.99 21.33 2.36
C VAL A 250 -22.39 20.78 2.21
N VAL A 251 -22.59 19.83 1.31
CA VAL A 251 -23.90 19.24 1.00
C VAL A 251 -24.19 18.11 1.98
N GLU A 252 -23.24 17.19 2.13
CA GLU A 252 -23.41 16.00 2.95
C GLU A 252 -22.07 15.55 3.56
N ARG A 253 -22.13 14.93 4.74
CA ARG A 253 -21.04 14.12 5.31
C ARG A 253 -21.60 12.76 5.65
N LYS A 254 -21.06 11.72 5.02
CA LYS A 254 -21.52 10.36 5.18
C LYS A 254 -20.41 9.49 5.76
N PRO A 255 -20.61 8.96 6.98
CA PRO A 255 -19.64 8.02 7.54
C PRO A 255 -19.50 6.79 6.65
N PHE A 256 -18.28 6.25 6.56
CA PHE A 256 -18.06 4.97 5.92
C PHE A 256 -18.77 3.85 6.66
N ALA A 257 -19.27 2.87 5.92
CA ALA A 257 -19.63 1.61 6.53
C ALA A 257 -18.40 0.97 7.18
N PHE A 258 -18.57 0.31 8.31
CA PHE A 258 -17.48 -0.39 9.03
C PHE A 258 -16.67 -1.29 8.11
N GLU A 259 -17.34 -2.05 7.26
CA GLU A 259 -16.69 -3.01 6.35
C GLU A 259 -15.70 -2.35 5.37
N ARG A 260 -15.97 -1.11 4.96
CA ARG A 260 -15.07 -0.34 4.07
C ARG A 260 -13.73 -0.01 4.73
N VAL A 261 -13.71 0.17 6.04
CA VAL A 261 -12.53 0.62 6.80
C VAL A 261 -11.98 -0.45 7.74
N ARG A 262 -12.65 -1.60 7.83
CA ARG A 262 -12.31 -2.68 8.74
C ARG A 262 -10.83 -3.04 8.70
N SER A 263 -10.28 -3.33 7.53
CA SER A 263 -8.87 -3.71 7.40
C SER A 263 -7.90 -2.60 7.81
N ASN A 264 -8.26 -1.33 7.55
CA ASN A 264 -7.44 -0.19 7.98
C ASN A 264 -7.45 -0.05 9.51
N LEU A 265 -8.59 -0.29 10.15
CA LEU A 265 -8.72 -0.27 11.62
C LEU A 265 -8.00 -1.44 12.28
N GLU A 266 -8.08 -2.65 11.70
CA GLU A 266 -7.32 -3.81 12.16
C GLU A 266 -5.81 -3.51 12.15
N PHE A 267 -5.32 -2.91 11.06
CA PHE A 267 -3.93 -2.51 10.94
C PHE A 267 -3.56 -1.35 11.89
N ALA A 268 -4.42 -0.36 12.06
CA ALA A 268 -4.20 0.74 12.99
C ALA A 268 -4.10 0.23 14.45
N ARG A 269 -4.93 -0.70 14.85
CA ARG A 269 -4.86 -1.35 16.17
C ARG A 269 -3.54 -2.12 16.37
N ALA A 270 -3.10 -2.85 15.34
CA ALA A 270 -1.83 -3.54 15.38
C ALA A 270 -0.66 -2.57 15.56
N ARG A 271 -0.66 -1.46 14.82
CA ARG A 271 0.35 -0.40 14.95
C ARG A 271 0.33 0.26 16.33
N GLN A 272 -0.86 0.50 16.88
CA GLN A 272 -0.99 1.06 18.22
C GLN A 272 -0.35 0.16 19.29
N LYS A 273 -0.51 -1.17 19.19
CA LYS A 273 0.18 -2.12 20.06
C LYS A 273 1.70 -2.05 19.91
N ILE A 274 2.20 -1.96 18.67
CA ILE A 274 3.64 -1.82 18.42
C ILE A 274 4.18 -0.54 19.04
N GLU A 275 3.46 0.58 18.88
CA GLU A 275 3.87 1.86 19.47
C GLU A 275 3.90 1.81 20.99
N GLN A 276 2.95 1.15 21.63
CA GLN A 276 2.95 0.92 23.08
C GLN A 276 4.18 0.12 23.53
N ILE A 277 4.56 -0.93 22.79
CA ILE A 277 5.75 -1.73 23.09
C ILE A 277 7.01 -0.89 22.89
N ALA A 278 7.10 -0.15 21.77
CA ALA A 278 8.25 0.68 21.45
C ALA A 278 8.45 1.78 22.47
N SER A 279 7.40 2.51 22.83
CA SER A 279 7.46 3.61 23.80
C SER A 279 7.83 3.13 25.22
N ALA A 280 7.43 1.92 25.59
CA ALA A 280 7.78 1.33 26.89
C ALA A 280 9.22 0.80 26.94
N ALA A 281 9.78 0.38 25.80
CA ALA A 281 11.08 -0.32 25.73
C ALA A 281 12.25 0.60 25.34
N VAL A 282 11.98 1.73 24.65
CA VAL A 282 13.05 2.58 24.09
C VAL A 282 13.61 3.52 25.17
N GLN A 283 14.92 3.38 25.41
CA GLN A 283 15.70 4.35 26.17
C GLN A 283 16.84 4.84 25.27
N LEU A 284 16.92 6.13 25.04
CA LEU A 284 17.93 6.75 24.19
C LEU A 284 18.92 7.54 25.02
N GLU A 285 20.21 7.42 24.70
CA GLU A 285 21.26 8.28 25.24
C GLU A 285 21.19 9.63 24.56
N THR A 286 20.58 10.61 25.22
CA THR A 286 20.30 11.96 24.68
C THR A 286 21.56 12.75 24.34
N ALA A 287 22.71 12.42 24.96
CA ALA A 287 23.99 13.04 24.62
C ALA A 287 24.48 12.66 23.21
N TYR A 288 24.10 11.47 22.73
CA TYR A 288 24.45 10.95 21.42
C TYR A 288 23.41 11.29 20.34
N PHE A 289 22.12 11.14 20.65
CA PHE A 289 21.02 11.44 19.72
C PHE A 289 20.60 12.91 19.87
N LYS A 290 21.09 13.76 18.97
CA LYS A 290 20.66 15.16 18.89
C LYS A 290 19.43 15.28 18.00
N PRO A 291 18.44 16.16 18.32
CA PRO A 291 17.30 16.45 17.47
C PRO A 291 17.72 17.10 16.14
#